data_35122583f528d05beb8e8caeb665ec80
#
_entry.id   35122583f528d05beb8e8caeb665ec80
#
_cell.length_a   1.000
_cell.length_b   1.000
_cell.length_c   1.000
_cell.angle_alpha   90.00
_cell.angle_beta   90.00
_cell.angle_gamma   90.00
#
_symmetry.space_group_name_H-M   'P 1'
#
loop_
_entity.id
_entity.type
_entity.pdbx_description
1 polymer ?
#
loop_
_entity_poly.entity_id
_entity_poly.type
_entity_poly.pdbx_seq_one_letter_code
_entity_poly.pdbx_strand_id
1 'polypeptide(L)'
;MYNYITGIIKEIGTNFVVIENNNIGYQIYVGNPYVYRENLEYTIYLYNYIREDEYTLYGFKKKEEKNLFLRLINVKGLGPKMALPMVSTGNTADVIEAIEKENLVYLTKFPKVGDKLARQIILDLKGKLADHQDLFAVKDLDELVSVLESLGYKKNDIKAILPKVDATKELESQIKEALKLLMSR
;
A
#
# COMPACT_ATOMS: atom_id res chain seq x y z
N MET A 1 14.45 11.50 8.39
CA MET A 1 13.59 10.35 8.09
C MET A 1 12.91 10.60 6.74
N TYR A 2 13.08 9.69 5.78
CA TYR A 2 12.56 9.86 4.43
C TYR A 2 11.20 9.19 4.30
N ASN A 3 10.24 9.83 3.65
CA ASN A 3 8.90 9.28 3.41
C ASN A 3 8.75 8.68 2.01
N TYR A 4 9.35 9.34 1.03
CA TYR A 4 9.46 8.91 -0.35
C TYR A 4 10.69 9.54 -1.01
N ILE A 5 11.09 9.02 -2.15
CA ILE A 5 12.12 9.58 -3.00
C ILE A 5 11.68 9.47 -4.46
N THR A 6 11.93 10.52 -5.23
CA THR A 6 11.73 10.53 -6.69
C THR A 6 13.08 10.71 -7.37
N GLY A 7 13.38 9.89 -8.37
CA GLY A 7 14.63 9.95 -9.10
C GLY A 7 14.74 8.86 -10.16
N ILE A 8 15.92 8.71 -10.71
CA ILE A 8 16.21 7.78 -11.81
C ILE A 8 16.84 6.50 -11.25
N ILE A 9 16.33 5.33 -11.64
CA ILE A 9 16.95 4.05 -11.28
C ILE A 9 18.28 3.91 -12.04
N LYS A 10 19.36 3.72 -11.31
CA LYS A 10 20.73 3.54 -11.85
C LYS A 10 21.21 2.10 -11.78
N GLU A 11 20.70 1.33 -10.83
CA GLU A 11 21.11 -0.07 -10.66
C GLU A 11 19.92 -0.89 -10.16
N ILE A 12 19.83 -2.14 -10.64
CA ILE A 12 18.86 -3.13 -10.18
C ILE A 12 19.62 -4.35 -9.67
N GLY A 13 19.62 -4.55 -8.36
CA GLY A 13 20.19 -5.73 -7.70
C GLY A 13 19.20 -6.86 -7.53
N THR A 14 19.60 -7.90 -6.80
CA THR A 14 18.74 -9.08 -6.56
C THR A 14 17.56 -8.80 -5.62
N ASN A 15 17.73 -7.86 -4.68
CA ASN A 15 16.73 -7.50 -3.66
C ASN A 15 16.73 -6.00 -3.34
N PHE A 16 17.39 -5.20 -4.16
CA PHE A 16 17.45 -3.75 -4.01
C PHE A 16 17.46 -3.06 -5.37
N VAL A 17 17.19 -1.77 -5.34
CA VAL A 17 17.45 -0.85 -6.45
C VAL A 17 18.27 0.33 -5.93
N VAL A 18 19.04 0.96 -6.82
CA VAL A 18 19.70 2.24 -6.54
C VAL A 18 18.98 3.32 -7.32
N ILE A 19 18.40 4.28 -6.60
CA ILE A 19 17.76 5.46 -7.19
C ILE A 19 18.64 6.68 -6.98
N GLU A 20 18.92 7.40 -8.06
CA GLU A 20 19.67 8.64 -8.02
C GLU A 20 18.72 9.84 -7.88
N ASN A 21 18.98 10.65 -6.88
CA ASN A 21 18.34 11.95 -6.69
C ASN A 21 19.41 12.98 -6.33
N ASN A 22 19.49 14.09 -7.08
CA ASN A 22 20.48 15.15 -6.89
C ASN A 22 21.94 14.63 -6.83
N ASN A 23 22.31 13.72 -7.74
CA ASN A 23 23.63 13.09 -7.84
C ASN A 23 24.03 12.24 -6.62
N ILE A 24 23.05 11.83 -5.80
CA ILE A 24 23.26 10.89 -4.70
C ILE A 24 22.50 9.62 -5.01
N GLY A 25 23.20 8.46 -4.97
CA GLY A 25 22.59 7.13 -5.12
C GLY A 25 22.09 6.60 -3.79
N TYR A 26 20.80 6.31 -3.72
CA TYR A 26 20.17 5.69 -2.55
C TYR A 26 19.90 4.23 -2.84
N GLN A 27 20.52 3.34 -2.05
CA GLN A 27 20.22 1.91 -2.11
C GLN A 27 18.95 1.63 -1.31
N ILE A 28 17.94 1.05 -1.96
CA ILE A 28 16.63 0.79 -1.38
C ILE A 28 16.28 -0.67 -1.57
N TYR A 29 16.04 -1.39 -0.47
CA TYR A 29 15.59 -2.78 -0.50
C TYR A 29 14.11 -2.84 -0.90
N VAL A 30 13.81 -3.62 -1.92
CA VAL A 30 12.47 -3.79 -2.47
C VAL A 30 12.12 -5.27 -2.58
N GLY A 31 10.85 -5.61 -2.48
CA GLY A 31 10.44 -7.02 -2.52
C GLY A 31 10.46 -7.63 -3.92
N ASN A 32 10.32 -6.80 -4.96
CA ASN A 32 10.47 -7.22 -6.36
C ASN A 32 11.21 -6.13 -7.14
N PRO A 33 12.53 -6.24 -7.32
CA PRO A 33 13.31 -5.25 -8.06
C PRO A 33 13.01 -5.24 -9.57
N TYR A 34 12.51 -6.34 -10.14
CA TYR A 34 12.28 -6.48 -11.58
C TYR A 34 11.07 -5.69 -12.11
N VAL A 35 10.29 -5.06 -11.22
CA VAL A 35 9.22 -4.11 -11.62
C VAL A 35 9.76 -2.72 -11.98
N TYR A 36 11.04 -2.48 -11.70
CA TYR A 36 11.74 -1.25 -12.05
C TYR A 36 12.57 -1.47 -13.34
N ARG A 37 12.91 -0.37 -14.00
CA ARG A 37 13.77 -0.37 -15.17
C ARG A 37 14.84 0.70 -15.00
N GLU A 38 16.07 0.38 -15.39
CA GLU A 38 17.16 1.34 -15.36
C GLU A 38 16.90 2.53 -16.30
N ASN A 39 17.44 3.67 -15.92
CA ASN A 39 17.31 4.95 -16.61
C ASN A 39 15.89 5.51 -16.73
N LEU A 40 14.92 4.95 -15.98
CA LEU A 40 13.58 5.52 -15.85
C LEU A 40 13.38 6.16 -14.47
N GLU A 41 12.56 7.20 -14.46
CA GLU A 41 12.19 7.89 -13.24
C GLU A 41 11.07 7.15 -12.49
N TYR A 42 11.22 7.04 -11.17
CA TYR A 42 10.23 6.46 -10.27
C TYR A 42 10.10 7.27 -8.99
N THR A 43 8.93 7.24 -8.41
CA THR A 43 8.71 7.61 -7.01
C THR A 43 8.59 6.33 -6.18
N ILE A 44 9.45 6.19 -5.17
CA ILE A 44 9.48 5.05 -4.25
C ILE A 44 9.12 5.53 -2.87
N TYR A 45 8.08 4.96 -2.25
CA TYR A 45 7.72 5.22 -0.87
C TYR A 45 8.67 4.49 0.07
N LEU A 46 9.13 5.15 1.13
CA LEU A 46 10.21 4.66 1.96
C LEU A 46 9.77 4.36 3.40
N TYR A 47 10.33 3.31 3.94
CA TYR A 47 10.39 3.05 5.38
C TYR A 47 11.85 3.00 5.83
N ASN A 48 12.20 3.83 6.82
CA ASN A 48 13.56 3.90 7.35
C ASN A 48 13.65 2.96 8.55
N TYR A 49 14.35 1.86 8.39
CA TYR A 49 14.64 0.93 9.47
C TYR A 49 15.99 1.29 10.08
N ILE A 50 15.97 1.77 11.31
CA ILE A 50 17.15 2.26 12.02
C ILE A 50 17.29 1.44 13.30
N ARG A 51 18.46 0.82 13.48
CA ARG A 51 18.93 0.14 14.67
C ARG A 51 20.32 0.65 15.01
N GLU A 52 20.88 0.21 16.13
CA GLU A 52 22.22 0.62 16.55
C GLU A 52 23.30 0.27 15.52
N ASP A 53 23.12 -0.86 14.84
CA ASP A 53 24.06 -1.47 13.88
C ASP A 53 23.53 -1.52 12.43
N GLU A 54 22.30 -1.09 12.16
CA GLU A 54 21.68 -1.21 10.84
C GLU A 54 20.89 0.07 10.47
N TYR A 55 21.22 0.65 9.32
CA TYR A 55 20.42 1.66 8.66
C TYR A 55 20.00 1.17 7.28
N THR A 56 18.73 0.85 7.13
CA THR A 56 18.20 0.24 5.90
C THR A 56 16.97 1.00 5.41
N LEU A 57 16.96 1.31 4.11
CA LEU A 57 15.78 1.85 3.44
C LEU A 57 15.00 0.70 2.79
N TYR A 58 13.74 0.53 3.17
CA TYR A 58 12.80 -0.35 2.48
C TYR A 58 11.90 0.47 1.59
N GLY A 59 11.69 0.02 0.35
CA GLY A 59 10.96 0.74 -0.67
C GLY A 59 9.74 0.01 -1.20
N PHE A 60 8.72 0.80 -1.53
CA PHE A 60 7.41 0.34 -2.01
C PHE A 60 7.01 1.15 -3.22
N LYS A 61 6.47 0.49 -4.25
CA LYS A 61 6.00 1.14 -5.47
C LYS A 61 4.71 1.92 -5.22
N LYS A 62 3.89 1.42 -4.29
CA LYS A 62 2.61 2.02 -3.92
C LYS A 62 2.57 2.33 -2.43
N LYS A 63 1.80 3.33 -2.07
CA LYS A 63 1.59 3.75 -0.67
C LYS A 63 0.86 2.68 0.14
N GLU A 64 -0.04 1.93 -0.51
CA GLU A 64 -0.80 0.81 0.07
C GLU A 64 0.14 -0.32 0.50
N GLU A 65 1.14 -0.65 -0.31
CA GLU A 65 2.17 -1.64 0.02
C GLU A 65 2.92 -1.23 1.29
N LYS A 66 3.35 0.04 1.37
CA LYS A 66 4.00 0.59 2.57
C LYS A 66 3.10 0.51 3.79
N ASN A 67 1.83 0.85 3.65
CA ASN A 67 0.89 0.85 4.78
C ASN A 67 0.62 -0.57 5.30
N LEU A 68 0.41 -1.55 4.42
CA LEU A 68 0.28 -2.95 4.82
C LEU A 68 1.57 -3.46 5.48
N PHE A 69 2.74 -3.14 4.91
CA PHE A 69 4.03 -3.48 5.48
C PHE A 69 4.18 -2.96 6.93
N LEU A 70 3.83 -1.70 7.19
CA LEU A 70 3.90 -1.11 8.53
C LEU A 70 3.01 -1.84 9.54
N ARG A 71 1.87 -2.37 9.12
CA ARG A 71 1.02 -3.19 9.97
C ARG A 71 1.60 -4.57 10.21
N LEU A 72 2.13 -5.20 9.17
CA LEU A 72 2.76 -6.51 9.27
C LEU A 72 3.96 -6.51 10.24
N ILE A 73 4.84 -5.51 10.17
CA ILE A 73 6.01 -5.43 11.06
C ILE A 73 5.68 -5.15 12.53
N ASN A 74 4.45 -4.75 12.86
CA ASN A 74 3.96 -4.62 14.22
C ASN A 74 3.55 -5.97 14.84
N VAL A 75 3.40 -7.01 14.00
CA VAL A 75 3.10 -8.37 14.48
C VAL A 75 4.34 -8.96 15.13
N LYS A 76 4.19 -9.48 16.34
CA LYS A 76 5.32 -10.08 17.08
C LYS A 76 5.93 -11.24 16.30
N GLY A 77 7.21 -11.13 16.00
CA GLY A 77 7.97 -12.15 15.26
C GLY A 77 8.01 -11.97 13.74
N LEU A 78 7.33 -10.94 13.19
CA LEU A 78 7.38 -10.62 11.78
C LEU A 78 8.24 -9.38 11.54
N GLY A 79 9.48 -9.57 11.14
CA GLY A 79 10.41 -8.47 10.85
C GLY A 79 10.32 -7.95 9.41
N PRO A 80 10.98 -6.81 9.10
CA PRO A 80 10.96 -6.17 7.79
C PRO A 80 11.35 -7.10 6.64
N LYS A 81 12.39 -7.93 6.80
CA LYS A 81 12.88 -8.87 5.78
C LYS A 81 11.85 -9.97 5.42
N MET A 82 10.93 -10.29 6.34
CA MET A 82 9.83 -11.24 6.09
C MET A 82 8.57 -10.55 5.56
N ALA A 83 8.27 -9.35 6.04
CA ALA A 83 7.09 -8.60 5.62
C ALA A 83 7.22 -8.06 4.19
N LEU A 84 8.44 -7.69 3.74
CA LEU A 84 8.68 -7.10 2.44
C LEU A 84 8.19 -7.97 1.26
N PRO A 85 8.51 -9.27 1.17
CA PRO A 85 7.96 -10.14 0.12
C PRO A 85 6.44 -10.24 0.15
N MET A 86 5.82 -10.19 1.32
CA MET A 86 4.36 -10.32 1.46
C MET A 86 3.60 -9.20 0.75
N VAL A 87 4.15 -7.98 0.76
CA VAL A 87 3.51 -6.80 0.15
C VAL A 87 3.90 -6.57 -1.31
N SER A 88 4.95 -7.22 -1.80
CA SER A 88 5.57 -6.91 -3.10
C SER A 88 5.41 -8.02 -4.14
N THR A 89 5.07 -9.26 -3.75
CA THR A 89 4.98 -10.41 -4.67
C THR A 89 3.61 -10.60 -5.30
N GLY A 90 2.66 -9.72 -5.00
CA GLY A 90 1.30 -9.87 -5.52
C GLY A 90 0.46 -8.64 -5.29
N ASN A 91 -0.84 -8.85 -5.34
CA ASN A 91 -1.81 -7.86 -4.97
C ASN A 91 -1.87 -7.80 -3.43
N THR A 92 -1.65 -6.63 -2.83
CA THR A 92 -1.83 -6.43 -1.38
C THR A 92 -3.21 -6.89 -0.90
N ALA A 93 -4.21 -6.82 -1.79
CA ALA A 93 -5.56 -7.31 -1.53
C ALA A 93 -5.58 -8.82 -1.22
N ASP A 94 -4.76 -9.64 -1.89
CA ASP A 94 -4.73 -11.09 -1.65
C ASP A 94 -4.20 -11.43 -0.25
N VAL A 95 -3.22 -10.66 0.23
CA VAL A 95 -2.69 -10.83 1.60
C VAL A 95 -3.74 -10.42 2.62
N ILE A 96 -4.41 -9.29 2.40
CA ILE A 96 -5.49 -8.81 3.26
C ILE A 96 -6.63 -9.83 3.29
N GLU A 97 -7.06 -10.31 2.13
CA GLU A 97 -8.11 -11.33 2.02
C GLU A 97 -7.72 -12.64 2.74
N ALA A 98 -6.47 -13.06 2.61
CA ALA A 98 -5.97 -14.25 3.29
C ALA A 98 -5.99 -14.09 4.82
N ILE A 99 -5.71 -12.91 5.33
CA ILE A 99 -5.79 -12.61 6.77
C ILE A 99 -7.26 -12.60 7.23
N GLU A 100 -8.14 -11.93 6.49
CA GLU A 100 -9.57 -11.84 6.83
C GLU A 100 -10.28 -13.21 6.77
N LYS A 101 -9.93 -14.04 5.77
CA LYS A 101 -10.47 -15.40 5.61
C LYS A 101 -9.70 -16.48 6.40
N GLU A 102 -8.75 -16.11 7.24
CA GLU A 102 -7.91 -17.04 8.02
C GLU A 102 -7.20 -18.10 7.18
N ASN A 103 -6.76 -17.74 5.98
CA ASN A 103 -6.11 -18.65 5.04
C ASN A 103 -4.64 -18.90 5.41
N LEU A 104 -4.42 -19.83 6.34
CA LEU A 104 -3.08 -20.23 6.79
C LEU A 104 -2.21 -20.73 5.64
N VAL A 105 -2.80 -21.50 4.71
CA VAL A 105 -2.07 -22.10 3.58
C VAL A 105 -1.48 -21.01 2.68
N TYR A 106 -2.19 -19.90 2.48
CA TYR A 106 -1.67 -18.79 1.72
C TYR A 106 -0.53 -18.06 2.46
N LEU A 107 -0.71 -17.80 3.75
CA LEU A 107 0.27 -17.07 4.55
C LEU A 107 1.57 -17.86 4.75
N THR A 108 1.48 -19.18 4.88
CA THR A 108 2.67 -20.04 5.05
C THR A 108 3.47 -20.25 3.76
N LYS A 109 2.98 -19.80 2.60
CA LYS A 109 3.78 -19.76 1.35
C LYS A 109 4.93 -18.77 1.39
N PHE A 110 4.84 -17.74 2.25
CA PHE A 110 5.91 -16.75 2.36
C PHE A 110 7.11 -17.31 3.12
N PRO A 111 8.33 -17.00 2.67
CA PRO A 111 9.55 -17.50 3.31
C PRO A 111 9.59 -17.17 4.80
N LYS A 112 9.94 -18.15 5.63
CA LYS A 112 10.06 -18.04 7.09
C LYS A 112 8.74 -17.76 7.84
N VAL A 113 7.59 -17.77 7.17
CA VAL A 113 6.29 -17.70 7.80
C VAL A 113 5.77 -19.13 8.01
N GLY A 114 5.93 -19.65 9.22
CA GLY A 114 5.34 -20.93 9.63
C GLY A 114 3.95 -20.76 10.24
N ASP A 115 3.27 -21.88 10.54
CA ASP A 115 1.91 -21.92 11.08
C ASP A 115 1.71 -21.04 12.32
N LYS A 116 2.67 -21.05 13.24
CA LYS A 116 2.59 -20.24 14.46
C LYS A 116 2.56 -18.75 14.14
N LEU A 117 3.43 -18.30 13.24
CA LEU A 117 3.49 -16.89 12.84
C LEU A 117 2.27 -16.51 11.99
N ALA A 118 1.83 -17.37 11.09
CA ALA A 118 0.61 -17.14 10.30
C ALA A 118 -0.63 -16.96 11.19
N ARG A 119 -0.78 -17.78 12.24
CA ARG A 119 -1.85 -17.61 13.23
C ARG A 119 -1.72 -16.30 14.01
N GLN A 120 -0.48 -15.90 14.35
CA GLN A 120 -0.24 -14.63 15.03
C GLN A 120 -0.60 -13.43 14.13
N ILE A 121 -0.27 -13.49 12.84
CA ILE A 121 -0.63 -12.46 11.85
C ILE A 121 -2.17 -12.31 11.79
N ILE A 122 -2.89 -13.42 11.71
CA ILE A 122 -4.35 -13.41 11.70
C ILE A 122 -4.90 -12.82 13.01
N LEU A 123 -4.42 -13.29 14.15
CA LEU A 123 -4.88 -12.83 15.47
C LEU A 123 -4.69 -11.32 15.66
N ASP A 124 -3.55 -10.79 15.21
CA ASP A 124 -3.22 -9.39 15.41
C ASP A 124 -3.89 -8.45 14.41
N LEU A 125 -4.16 -8.91 13.17
CA LEU A 125 -4.55 -8.05 12.06
C LEU A 125 -5.96 -8.26 11.52
N LYS A 126 -6.58 -9.43 11.72
CA LYS A 126 -7.96 -9.70 11.27
C LYS A 126 -8.93 -8.68 11.84
N GLY A 127 -9.81 -8.16 11.00
CA GLY A 127 -10.77 -7.10 11.32
C GLY A 127 -10.17 -5.70 11.49
N LYS A 128 -8.83 -5.56 11.42
CA LYS A 128 -8.15 -4.26 11.55
C LYS A 128 -7.61 -3.74 10.20
N LEU A 129 -7.67 -4.57 9.16
CA LEU A 129 -7.22 -4.21 7.81
C LEU A 129 -8.37 -3.69 6.96
N ALA A 130 -9.61 -4.12 7.23
CA ALA A 130 -10.80 -3.72 6.49
C ALA A 130 -11.13 -2.22 6.64
N ASP A 131 -10.90 -1.63 7.82
CA ASP A 131 -11.10 -0.18 8.04
C ASP A 131 -10.26 0.72 7.13
N HIS A 132 -9.28 0.16 6.40
CA HIS A 132 -8.43 0.91 5.48
C HIS A 132 -8.72 0.68 4.00
N GLN A 133 -9.46 -0.36 3.61
CA GLN A 133 -9.97 -0.44 2.24
C GLN A 133 -10.98 0.69 1.98
N ASP A 134 -11.83 1.01 2.97
CA ASP A 134 -12.73 2.16 2.89
C ASP A 134 -11.99 3.51 2.94
N LEU A 135 -10.88 3.61 3.68
CA LEU A 135 -10.07 4.83 3.74
C LEU A 135 -9.19 5.04 2.48
N PHE A 136 -8.83 3.96 1.75
CA PHE A 136 -8.03 4.09 0.52
C PHE A 136 -8.91 4.34 -0.70
N ALA A 137 -10.08 3.70 -0.78
CA ALA A 137 -11.10 4.07 -1.75
C ALA A 137 -11.59 5.52 -1.54
N VAL A 138 -11.65 5.97 -0.28
CA VAL A 138 -12.05 7.34 0.07
C VAL A 138 -10.93 8.36 -0.19
N LYS A 139 -9.63 8.00 -0.10
CA LYS A 139 -8.54 8.98 -0.38
C LYS A 139 -8.36 9.30 -1.86
N ASP A 140 -8.57 8.33 -2.75
CA ASP A 140 -8.61 8.60 -4.19
C ASP A 140 -9.87 9.38 -4.59
N LEU A 141 -10.86 9.49 -3.68
CA LEU A 141 -12.11 10.22 -3.86
C LEU A 141 -12.22 11.48 -2.99
N ASP A 142 -11.17 11.89 -2.26
CA ASP A 142 -11.19 13.10 -1.41
C ASP A 142 -11.49 14.36 -2.22
N GLU A 143 -10.99 14.42 -3.45
CA GLU A 143 -11.26 15.51 -4.37
C GLU A 143 -12.72 15.49 -4.85
N LEU A 144 -13.26 14.31 -5.14
CA LEU A 144 -14.69 14.12 -5.44
C LEU A 144 -15.57 14.53 -4.25
N VAL A 145 -15.21 14.11 -3.03
CA VAL A 145 -15.94 14.47 -1.80
C VAL A 145 -15.99 15.98 -1.64
N SER A 146 -14.83 16.67 -1.79
CA SER A 146 -14.74 18.12 -1.69
C SER A 146 -15.62 18.83 -2.72
N VAL A 147 -15.66 18.34 -3.96
CA VAL A 147 -16.52 18.87 -5.02
C VAL A 147 -17.99 18.67 -4.67
N LEU A 148 -18.39 17.47 -4.23
CA LEU A 148 -19.80 17.19 -3.89
C LEU A 148 -20.26 17.99 -2.66
N GLU A 149 -19.40 18.20 -1.66
CA GLU A 149 -19.68 19.08 -0.52
C GLU A 149 -19.86 20.53 -0.97
N SER A 150 -19.01 21.02 -1.89
CA SER A 150 -19.13 22.38 -2.44
C SER A 150 -20.42 22.59 -3.25
N LEU A 151 -20.94 21.50 -3.85
CA LEU A 151 -22.25 21.47 -4.54
C LEU A 151 -23.44 21.37 -3.57
N GLY A 152 -23.20 21.30 -2.25
CA GLY A 152 -24.24 21.33 -1.22
C GLY A 152 -24.80 19.98 -0.80
N TYR A 153 -24.22 18.86 -1.24
CA TYR A 153 -24.66 17.53 -0.81
C TYR A 153 -24.24 17.23 0.63
N LYS A 154 -25.09 16.53 1.38
CA LYS A 154 -24.82 16.18 2.78
C LYS A 154 -23.79 15.05 2.86
N LYS A 155 -22.90 15.12 3.85
CA LYS A 155 -21.87 14.10 4.11
C LYS A 155 -22.39 12.66 4.17
N ASN A 156 -23.58 12.45 4.72
CA ASN A 156 -24.18 11.13 4.83
C ASN A 156 -24.62 10.57 3.46
N ASP A 157 -25.11 11.43 2.56
CA ASP A 157 -25.53 11.03 1.22
C ASP A 157 -24.29 10.73 0.35
N ILE A 158 -23.24 11.55 0.48
CA ILE A 158 -21.96 11.33 -0.18
C ILE A 158 -21.36 9.99 0.26
N LYS A 159 -21.24 9.72 1.57
CA LYS A 159 -20.72 8.45 2.10
C LYS A 159 -21.47 7.22 1.59
N ALA A 160 -22.78 7.32 1.39
CA ALA A 160 -23.58 6.21 0.93
C ALA A 160 -23.39 5.84 -0.55
N ILE A 161 -22.88 6.78 -1.37
CA ILE A 161 -22.63 6.54 -2.81
C ILE A 161 -21.16 6.28 -3.12
N LEU A 162 -20.21 6.72 -2.30
CA LEU A 162 -18.78 6.55 -2.52
C LEU A 162 -18.36 5.10 -2.86
N PRO A 163 -18.86 4.05 -2.16
CA PRO A 163 -18.51 2.67 -2.49
C PRO A 163 -18.96 2.19 -3.87
N LYS A 164 -19.83 2.96 -4.54
CA LYS A 164 -20.41 2.63 -5.86
C LYS A 164 -19.76 3.42 -6.99
N VAL A 165 -18.91 4.38 -6.69
CA VAL A 165 -18.18 5.19 -7.67
C VAL A 165 -16.86 4.51 -7.99
N ASP A 166 -16.55 4.41 -9.27
CA ASP A 166 -15.29 3.84 -9.74
C ASP A 166 -14.13 4.83 -9.54
N ALA A 167 -13.33 4.58 -8.50
CA ALA A 167 -12.18 5.41 -8.13
C ALA A 167 -11.03 5.39 -9.16
N THR A 168 -11.06 4.50 -10.17
CA THR A 168 -10.02 4.41 -11.20
C THR A 168 -10.24 5.38 -12.36
N LYS A 169 -11.41 6.00 -12.46
CA LYS A 169 -11.77 6.96 -13.50
C LYS A 169 -11.22 8.35 -13.19
N GLU A 170 -11.13 9.18 -14.23
CA GLU A 170 -10.82 10.60 -14.06
C GLU A 170 -11.89 11.33 -13.25
N LEU A 171 -11.52 12.36 -12.48
CA LEU A 171 -12.38 13.11 -11.56
C LEU A 171 -13.69 13.57 -12.21
N GLU A 172 -13.64 14.05 -13.45
CA GLU A 172 -14.86 14.50 -14.17
C GLU A 172 -15.86 13.36 -14.37
N SER A 173 -15.38 12.15 -14.68
CA SER A 173 -16.22 10.96 -14.84
C SER A 173 -16.77 10.47 -13.49
N GLN A 174 -15.97 10.56 -12.44
CA GLN A 174 -16.39 10.24 -11.06
C GLN A 174 -17.50 11.19 -10.59
N ILE A 175 -17.37 12.49 -10.86
CA ILE A 175 -18.40 13.50 -10.52
C ILE A 175 -19.73 13.18 -11.25
N LYS A 176 -19.68 12.90 -12.55
CA LYS A 176 -20.88 12.54 -13.34
C LYS A 176 -21.56 11.28 -12.80
N GLU A 177 -20.80 10.26 -12.44
CA GLU A 177 -21.31 9.01 -11.87
C GLU A 177 -21.91 9.24 -10.47
N ALA A 178 -21.23 9.98 -9.60
CA ALA A 178 -21.70 10.32 -8.27
C ALA A 178 -23.00 11.13 -8.29
N LEU A 179 -23.10 12.15 -9.15
CA LEU A 179 -24.31 12.95 -9.30
C LEU A 179 -25.47 12.09 -9.78
N LYS A 180 -25.25 11.19 -10.73
CA LYS A 180 -26.28 10.26 -11.20
C LYS A 180 -26.80 9.34 -10.08
N LEU A 181 -25.91 8.85 -9.22
CA LEU A 181 -26.28 8.02 -8.07
C LEU A 181 -27.01 8.82 -6.98
N LEU A 182 -26.67 10.09 -6.78
CA LEU A 182 -27.34 10.98 -5.82
C LEU A 182 -28.75 11.39 -6.30
N MET A 183 -28.94 11.59 -7.60
CA MET A 183 -30.22 11.97 -8.21
C MET A 183 -31.21 10.79 -8.40
N SER A 184 -30.70 9.55 -8.35
CA SER A 184 -31.51 8.33 -8.49
C SER A 184 -32.10 7.83 -7.15
N ARG A 185 -31.93 8.61 -6.09
CA ARG A 185 -32.47 8.37 -4.74
C ARG A 185 -33.66 9.25 -4.49
#